data_004b0d9deb04612b44237d370e96ef10
#
_entry.id   004b0d9deb04612b44237d370e96ef10
#
_cell.length_a   1.000
_cell.length_b   1.000
_cell.length_c   1.000
_cell.angle_alpha   90.00
_cell.angle_beta   90.00
_cell.angle_gamma   90.00
#
_symmetry.space_group_name_H-M   'P 1'
#
loop_
_entity.id
_entity.type
_entity.pdbx_description
1 polymer ?
#
loop_
_entity_poly.entity_id
_entity_poly.type
_entity_poly.pdbx_seq_one_letter_code
_entity_poly.pdbx_strand_id
1 'polypeptide(L)'
;MAAASPCVAQLADVGLRYGKTVALADIQLDLPAQRMVGLIGPDGVGKSSLLALVSGARALQQGSLQVLGGDMRSKQHRDAVCPRIAYMPQGLGKNLYPTLSVEENLQFFARLFGHDEAERRARIDDLTQSTGLKKFLNRPAGKLSGGM
;
A
#
# COMPACT_ATOMS: atom_id res chain seq x y z
N MET A 1 -14.40 -29.13 11.94
CA MET A 1 -13.45 -28.54 10.95
C MET A 1 -13.64 -27.05 11.00
N ALA A 2 -12.65 -26.30 11.48
CA ALA A 2 -12.69 -24.84 11.46
C ALA A 2 -12.64 -24.41 9.98
N ALA A 3 -13.62 -23.63 9.51
CA ALA A 3 -13.57 -23.04 8.19
C ALA A 3 -12.28 -22.22 8.08
N ALA A 4 -11.47 -22.49 7.06
CA ALA A 4 -10.27 -21.70 6.80
C ALA A 4 -10.68 -20.23 6.69
N SER A 5 -10.07 -19.36 7.48
CA SER A 5 -10.34 -17.92 7.40
C SER A 5 -10.06 -17.47 5.97
N PRO A 6 -10.94 -16.66 5.36
CA PRO A 6 -10.73 -16.22 3.99
C PRO A 6 -9.39 -15.48 3.90
N CYS A 7 -8.60 -15.77 2.85
CA CYS A 7 -7.34 -15.10 2.60
C CYS A 7 -7.58 -13.81 1.79
N VAL A 8 -6.86 -12.74 2.13
CA VAL A 8 -6.86 -11.50 1.33
C VAL A 8 -5.85 -11.55 0.21
N ALA A 9 -4.78 -12.34 0.37
CA ALA A 9 -3.82 -12.61 -0.70
C ALA A 9 -3.32 -14.04 -0.61
N GLN A 10 -3.07 -14.66 -1.76
CA GLN A 10 -2.52 -15.99 -1.91
C GLN A 10 -1.41 -15.96 -2.96
N LEU A 11 -0.25 -16.45 -2.58
CA LEU A 11 0.95 -16.50 -3.41
C LEU A 11 1.36 -17.96 -3.59
N ALA A 12 1.61 -18.38 -4.84
CA ALA A 12 2.15 -19.68 -5.14
C ALA A 12 3.27 -19.57 -6.19
N ASP A 13 4.44 -20.12 -5.85
CA ASP A 13 5.66 -20.15 -6.66
C ASP A 13 6.09 -18.74 -7.13
N VAL A 14 5.85 -17.72 -6.29
CA VAL A 14 6.10 -16.34 -6.69
C VAL A 14 7.59 -16.04 -6.68
N GLY A 15 8.07 -15.59 -7.83
CA GLY A 15 9.44 -15.14 -8.06
C GLY A 15 9.50 -13.70 -8.57
N LEU A 16 10.55 -12.98 -8.15
CA LEU A 16 10.83 -11.61 -8.59
C LEU A 16 12.32 -11.37 -8.73
N ARG A 17 12.71 -10.72 -9.82
CA ARG A 17 14.09 -10.33 -10.07
C ARG A 17 14.21 -8.84 -10.42
N TYR A 18 15.33 -8.26 -10.02
CA TYR A 18 15.77 -6.92 -10.41
C TYR A 18 17.06 -7.07 -11.22
N GLY A 19 16.94 -7.09 -12.54
CA GLY A 19 18.06 -7.43 -13.42
C GLY A 19 18.60 -8.83 -13.10
N LYS A 20 19.85 -8.93 -12.65
CA LYS A 20 20.49 -10.20 -12.27
C LYS A 20 20.20 -10.64 -10.83
N THR A 21 19.70 -9.74 -9.97
CA THR A 21 19.46 -10.02 -8.55
C THR A 21 18.09 -10.68 -8.35
N VAL A 22 18.07 -11.84 -7.70
CA VAL A 22 16.85 -12.50 -7.26
C VAL A 22 16.40 -11.85 -5.96
N ALA A 23 15.22 -11.24 -5.96
CA ALA A 23 14.63 -10.62 -4.78
C ALA A 23 13.65 -11.54 -4.06
N LEU A 24 12.93 -12.37 -4.81
CA LEU A 24 12.02 -13.39 -4.29
C LEU A 24 12.20 -14.65 -5.12
N ALA A 25 12.19 -15.82 -4.47
CA ALA A 25 12.25 -17.13 -5.11
C ALA A 25 11.24 -18.06 -4.43
N ASP A 26 10.40 -18.69 -5.23
CA ASP A 26 9.47 -19.76 -4.84
C ASP A 26 8.63 -19.44 -3.59
N ILE A 27 8.12 -18.21 -3.50
CA ILE A 27 7.33 -17.78 -2.35
C ILE A 27 5.97 -18.45 -2.36
N GLN A 28 5.67 -19.16 -1.25
CA GLN A 28 4.36 -19.71 -0.91
C GLN A 28 3.84 -18.98 0.32
N LEU A 29 2.71 -18.29 0.22
CA LEU A 29 2.20 -17.49 1.33
C LEU A 29 0.69 -17.26 1.19
N ASP A 30 -0.04 -17.49 2.28
CA ASP A 30 -1.43 -17.10 2.43
C ASP A 30 -1.54 -16.00 3.48
N LEU A 31 -2.10 -14.85 3.11
CA LEU A 31 -2.37 -13.75 4.02
C LEU A 31 -3.84 -13.79 4.47
N PRO A 32 -4.10 -14.04 5.77
CA PRO A 32 -5.47 -14.15 6.26
C PRO A 32 -6.18 -12.79 6.25
N ALA A 33 -7.50 -12.82 6.04
CA ALA A 33 -8.35 -11.65 6.16
C ALA A 33 -8.52 -11.22 7.62
N GLN A 34 -8.85 -9.94 7.83
CA GLN A 34 -9.22 -9.36 9.13
C GLN A 34 -8.18 -9.58 10.24
N ARG A 35 -6.92 -9.61 9.87
CA ARG A 35 -5.82 -9.78 10.82
C ARG A 35 -4.68 -8.81 10.49
N MET A 36 -3.97 -8.39 11.53
CA MET A 36 -2.68 -7.73 11.38
C MET A 36 -1.61 -8.80 11.17
N VAL A 37 -0.86 -8.69 10.08
CA VAL A 37 0.22 -9.63 9.75
C VAL A 37 1.54 -8.88 9.76
N GLY A 38 2.51 -9.34 10.53
CA GLY A 38 3.88 -8.82 10.57
C GLY A 38 4.81 -9.62 9.67
N LEU A 39 5.52 -8.93 8.76
CA LEU A 39 6.57 -9.52 7.93
C LEU A 39 7.94 -9.15 8.52
N ILE A 40 8.59 -10.10 9.16
CA ILE A 40 9.84 -9.91 9.90
C ILE A 40 11.00 -10.58 9.16
N GLY A 41 12.17 -9.97 9.20
CA GLY A 41 13.40 -10.51 8.62
C GLY A 41 14.47 -9.43 8.44
N PRO A 42 15.74 -9.81 8.16
CA PRO A 42 16.83 -8.87 7.95
C PRO A 42 16.61 -7.96 6.74
N ASP A 43 17.43 -6.92 6.62
CA ASP A 43 17.36 -6.02 5.48
C ASP A 43 17.83 -6.71 4.18
N GLY A 44 17.21 -6.31 3.06
CA GLY A 44 17.56 -6.84 1.74
C GLY A 44 16.92 -8.18 1.37
N VAL A 45 16.17 -8.86 2.26
CA VAL A 45 15.58 -10.19 1.98
C VAL A 45 14.31 -10.17 1.13
N GLY A 46 13.90 -9.02 0.59
CA GLY A 46 12.75 -8.94 -0.31
C GLY A 46 11.43 -8.54 0.33
N LYS A 47 11.35 -8.17 1.63
CA LYS A 47 10.11 -7.77 2.31
C LYS A 47 9.34 -6.69 1.55
N SER A 48 10.01 -5.60 1.19
CA SER A 48 9.39 -4.49 0.43
C SER A 48 8.97 -4.91 -0.98
N SER A 49 9.70 -5.85 -1.58
CA SER A 49 9.37 -6.42 -2.90
C SER A 49 8.09 -7.24 -2.84
N LEU A 50 7.92 -8.04 -1.78
CA LEU A 50 6.70 -8.82 -1.54
C LEU A 50 5.48 -7.90 -1.35
N LEU A 51 5.61 -6.88 -0.50
CA LEU A 51 4.54 -5.90 -0.28
C LEU A 51 4.18 -5.14 -1.56
N ALA A 52 5.17 -4.79 -2.39
CA ALA A 52 4.94 -4.12 -3.67
C ALA A 52 4.18 -5.02 -4.68
N LEU A 53 4.43 -6.34 -4.67
CA LEU A 53 3.65 -7.29 -5.49
C LEU A 53 2.22 -7.40 -4.99
N VAL A 54 2.02 -7.64 -3.70
CA VAL A 54 0.68 -7.80 -3.10
C VAL A 54 -0.18 -6.56 -3.27
N SER A 55 0.43 -5.37 -3.16
CA SER A 55 -0.28 -4.09 -3.36
C SER A 55 -0.56 -3.73 -4.82
N GLY A 56 0.01 -4.46 -5.78
CA GLY A 56 -0.09 -4.13 -7.20
C GLY A 56 0.85 -3.00 -7.66
N ALA A 57 1.67 -2.44 -6.76
CA ALA A 57 2.68 -1.44 -7.11
C ALA A 57 3.80 -2.00 -8.00
N ARG A 58 3.87 -3.32 -8.12
CA ARG A 58 4.77 -4.05 -9.03
C ARG A 58 4.06 -5.18 -9.72
N ALA A 59 4.35 -5.37 -11.00
CA ALA A 59 3.81 -6.48 -11.79
C ALA A 59 4.43 -7.82 -11.37
N LEU A 60 3.60 -8.87 -11.33
CA LEU A 60 4.03 -10.24 -11.11
C LEU A 60 4.87 -10.72 -12.30
N GLN A 61 6.02 -11.32 -12.00
CA GLN A 61 6.92 -11.90 -13.02
C GLN A 61 6.75 -13.41 -13.14
N GLN A 62 6.72 -14.14 -12.02
CA GLN A 62 6.64 -15.59 -11.97
C GLN A 62 5.65 -16.03 -10.88
N GLY A 63 5.07 -17.22 -11.06
CA GLY A 63 4.12 -17.81 -10.11
C GLY A 63 2.71 -17.30 -10.27
N SER A 64 1.88 -17.43 -9.25
CA SER A 64 0.53 -16.89 -9.19
C SER A 64 0.34 -16.03 -7.97
N LEU A 65 -0.42 -14.95 -8.13
CA LEU A 65 -0.75 -14.02 -7.06
C LEU A 65 -2.22 -13.64 -7.17
N GLN A 66 -3.01 -14.08 -6.21
CA GLN A 66 -4.39 -13.65 -6.05
C GLN A 66 -4.50 -12.64 -4.91
N VAL A 67 -5.21 -11.55 -5.11
CA VAL A 67 -5.48 -10.53 -4.09
C VAL A 67 -6.94 -10.15 -4.15
N LEU A 68 -7.61 -10.13 -3.00
CA LEU A 68 -9.04 -9.82 -2.90
C LEU A 68 -9.92 -10.64 -3.87
N GLY A 69 -9.58 -11.92 -4.04
CA GLY A 69 -10.37 -12.89 -4.79
C GLY A 69 -10.13 -12.94 -6.29
N GLY A 70 -9.05 -12.33 -6.82
CA GLY A 70 -8.73 -12.42 -8.24
C GLY A 70 -7.25 -12.32 -8.55
N ASP A 71 -6.91 -12.70 -9.79
CA ASP A 71 -5.54 -12.79 -10.29
C ASP A 71 -4.96 -11.40 -10.60
N MET A 72 -3.83 -11.07 -9.98
CA MET A 72 -3.09 -9.82 -10.18
C MET A 72 -2.41 -9.72 -11.55
N ARG A 73 -2.42 -10.74 -12.37
CA ARG A 73 -2.05 -10.66 -13.80
C ARG A 73 -3.13 -10.00 -14.65
N SER A 74 -4.40 -10.17 -14.26
CA SER A 74 -5.51 -9.53 -14.97
C SER A 74 -5.48 -8.01 -14.76
N LYS A 75 -5.35 -7.26 -15.85
CA LYS A 75 -5.42 -5.78 -15.80
C LYS A 75 -6.77 -5.33 -15.25
N GLN A 76 -7.86 -5.94 -15.72
CA GLN A 76 -9.22 -5.61 -15.26
C GLN A 76 -9.36 -5.79 -13.75
N HIS A 77 -8.81 -6.89 -13.21
CA HIS A 77 -8.85 -7.14 -11.76
C HIS A 77 -8.01 -6.10 -11.01
N ARG A 78 -6.78 -5.80 -11.46
CA ARG A 78 -5.95 -4.75 -10.83
C ARG A 78 -6.65 -3.39 -10.81
N ASP A 79 -7.23 -2.98 -11.93
CA ASP A 79 -7.94 -1.71 -12.04
C ASP A 79 -9.11 -1.62 -11.03
N ALA A 80 -9.76 -2.75 -10.73
CA ALA A 80 -10.85 -2.84 -9.77
C ALA A 80 -10.40 -2.88 -8.30
N VAL A 81 -9.25 -3.52 -7.99
CA VAL A 81 -8.83 -3.74 -6.60
C VAL A 81 -7.78 -2.76 -6.10
N CYS A 82 -6.89 -2.23 -6.95
CA CYS A 82 -5.86 -1.29 -6.52
C CYS A 82 -6.41 -0.05 -5.79
N PRO A 83 -7.56 0.54 -6.18
CA PRO A 83 -8.17 1.62 -5.40
C PRO A 83 -8.61 1.23 -3.98
N ARG A 84 -8.70 -0.06 -3.69
CA ARG A 84 -9.08 -0.61 -2.37
C ARG A 84 -7.87 -0.97 -1.51
N ILE A 85 -6.66 -0.79 -2.02
CA ILE A 85 -5.40 -1.15 -1.36
C ILE A 85 -4.64 0.12 -1.04
N ALA A 86 -4.39 0.38 0.24
CA ALA A 86 -3.48 1.43 0.67
C ALA A 86 -2.05 0.84 0.77
N TYR A 87 -1.12 1.40 0.02
CA TYR A 87 0.29 1.03 0.06
C TYR A 87 1.15 2.21 0.47
N MET A 88 1.87 2.05 1.58
CA MET A 88 2.82 3.05 2.05
C MET A 88 4.25 2.51 1.83
N PRO A 89 4.94 2.95 0.78
CA PRO A 89 6.31 2.52 0.50
C PRO A 89 7.29 3.10 1.53
N GLN A 90 8.44 2.44 1.67
CA GLN A 90 9.52 2.90 2.51
C GLN A 90 10.17 4.16 1.93
N GLY A 91 10.45 5.14 2.76
CA GLY A 91 11.15 6.38 2.42
C GLY A 91 10.32 7.62 2.74
N LEU A 92 11.01 8.63 3.27
CA LEU A 92 10.40 9.90 3.66
C LEU A 92 10.10 10.76 2.43
N GLY A 93 8.86 11.25 2.32
CA GLY A 93 8.46 12.30 1.39
C GLY A 93 8.44 11.95 -0.10
N LYS A 94 8.74 10.72 -0.52
CA LYS A 94 8.77 10.37 -1.95
C LYS A 94 7.37 10.34 -2.61
N ASN A 95 6.33 10.25 -1.81
CA ASN A 95 4.94 10.15 -2.29
C ASN A 95 4.13 11.42 -2.02
N LEU A 96 4.76 12.43 -1.45
CA LEU A 96 4.12 13.71 -1.17
C LEU A 96 4.73 14.80 -2.06
N TYR A 97 3.96 15.81 -2.37
CA TYR A 97 4.45 17.03 -2.98
C TYR A 97 5.04 17.92 -1.88
N PRO A 98 6.37 18.04 -1.79
CA PRO A 98 7.03 18.68 -0.64
C PRO A 98 6.76 20.18 -0.53
N THR A 99 6.44 20.81 -1.64
CA THR A 99 6.11 22.26 -1.70
C THR A 99 4.66 22.56 -1.34
N LEU A 100 3.77 21.58 -1.48
CA LEU A 100 2.38 21.72 -1.07
C LEU A 100 2.26 21.56 0.45
N SER A 101 1.27 22.23 1.03
CA SER A 101 0.90 22.05 2.44
C SER A 101 0.41 20.63 2.71
N VAL A 102 0.34 20.28 3.99
CA VAL A 102 -0.27 18.99 4.42
C VAL A 102 -1.70 18.88 3.90
N GLU A 103 -2.49 19.96 4.06
CA GLU A 103 -3.87 19.97 3.60
C GLU A 103 -3.98 19.80 2.09
N GLU A 104 -3.18 20.51 1.29
CA GLU A 104 -3.18 20.39 -0.16
C GLU A 104 -2.81 18.98 -0.62
N ASN A 105 -1.82 18.34 0.01
CA ASN A 105 -1.50 16.94 -0.25
C ASN A 105 -2.70 16.01 0.05
N LEU A 106 -3.33 16.15 1.21
CA LEU A 106 -4.49 15.35 1.59
C LEU A 106 -5.66 15.57 0.62
N GLN A 107 -5.94 16.82 0.24
CA GLN A 107 -6.96 17.15 -0.75
C GLN A 107 -6.67 16.54 -2.11
N PHE A 108 -5.40 16.58 -2.55
CA PHE A 108 -4.98 15.99 -3.82
C PHE A 108 -5.26 14.48 -3.86
N PHE A 109 -4.77 13.74 -2.85
CA PHE A 109 -4.97 12.28 -2.81
C PHE A 109 -6.44 11.92 -2.65
N ALA A 110 -7.19 12.61 -1.82
CA ALA A 110 -8.61 12.35 -1.65
C ALA A 110 -9.42 12.55 -2.96
N ARG A 111 -9.06 13.56 -3.77
CA ARG A 111 -9.63 13.74 -5.12
C ARG A 111 -9.24 12.61 -6.07
N LEU A 112 -7.98 12.17 -6.01
CA LEU A 112 -7.49 11.07 -6.84
C LEU A 112 -8.26 9.77 -6.57
N PHE A 113 -8.68 9.55 -5.31
CA PHE A 113 -9.54 8.43 -4.92
C PHE A 113 -11.04 8.65 -5.17
N GLY A 114 -11.43 9.77 -5.76
CA GLY A 114 -12.80 10.05 -6.18
C GLY A 114 -13.74 10.53 -5.07
N HIS A 115 -13.22 10.92 -3.90
CA HIS A 115 -14.04 11.46 -2.82
C HIS A 115 -14.63 12.83 -3.18
N ASP A 116 -15.90 13.04 -2.89
CA ASP A 116 -16.54 14.35 -3.00
C ASP A 116 -16.04 15.34 -1.94
N GLU A 117 -16.49 16.60 -2.02
CA GLU A 117 -16.00 17.65 -1.13
C GLU A 117 -16.37 17.42 0.33
N ALA A 118 -17.60 16.97 0.60
CA ALA A 118 -18.08 16.73 1.96
C ALA A 118 -17.34 15.56 2.60
N GLU A 119 -17.16 14.47 1.86
CA GLU A 119 -16.40 13.30 2.31
C GLU A 119 -14.92 13.65 2.54
N ARG A 120 -14.28 14.41 1.65
CA ARG A 120 -12.90 14.85 1.83
C ARG A 120 -12.72 15.66 3.11
N ARG A 121 -13.59 16.65 3.35
CA ARG A 121 -13.53 17.48 4.55
C ARG A 121 -13.65 16.64 5.82
N ALA A 122 -14.64 15.76 5.88
CA ALA A 122 -14.86 14.89 7.03
C ALA A 122 -13.67 13.97 7.30
N ARG A 123 -13.14 13.31 6.26
CA ARG A 123 -11.99 12.41 6.39
C ARG A 123 -10.70 13.15 6.79
N ILE A 124 -10.43 14.31 6.20
CA ILE A 124 -9.25 15.11 6.51
C ILE A 124 -9.32 15.59 7.97
N ASP A 125 -10.47 16.06 8.42
CA ASP A 125 -10.64 16.52 9.81
C ASP A 125 -10.43 15.36 10.79
N ASP A 126 -11.08 14.23 10.58
CA ASP A 126 -10.95 13.03 11.43
C ASP A 126 -9.50 12.52 11.49
N LEU A 127 -8.86 12.32 10.33
CA LEU A 127 -7.50 11.81 10.25
C LEU A 127 -6.48 12.78 10.86
N THR A 128 -6.62 14.08 10.62
CA THR A 128 -5.67 15.06 11.14
C THR A 128 -5.85 15.31 12.63
N GLN A 129 -7.05 15.14 13.15
CA GLN A 129 -7.32 15.19 14.58
C GLN A 129 -6.74 13.97 15.29
N SER A 130 -7.01 12.75 14.78
CA SER A 130 -6.54 11.50 15.38
C SER A 130 -5.01 11.35 15.35
N THR A 131 -4.34 11.89 14.33
CA THR A 131 -2.88 11.87 14.19
C THR A 131 -2.16 13.06 14.78
N GLY A 132 -2.90 14.08 15.28
CA GLY A 132 -2.32 15.31 15.81
C GLY A 132 -1.75 16.26 14.75
N LEU A 133 -2.03 16.01 13.46
CA LEU A 133 -1.53 16.82 12.34
C LEU A 133 -2.35 18.09 12.10
N LYS A 134 -3.51 18.25 12.72
CA LYS A 134 -4.41 19.41 12.51
C LYS A 134 -3.71 20.76 12.62
N LYS A 135 -2.80 20.91 13.57
CA LYS A 135 -2.02 22.15 13.77
C LYS A 135 -0.94 22.42 12.70
N PHE A 136 -0.70 21.44 11.83
CA PHE A 136 0.31 21.52 10.77
C PHE A 136 -0.28 21.57 9.37
N LEU A 137 -1.59 21.64 9.22
CA LEU A 137 -2.29 21.61 7.93
C LEU A 137 -1.72 22.59 6.89
N ASN A 138 -1.40 23.81 7.32
CA ASN A 138 -0.86 24.86 6.45
C ASN A 138 0.67 24.77 6.25
N ARG A 139 1.35 23.80 6.88
CA ARG A 139 2.81 23.65 6.74
C ARG A 139 3.14 22.89 5.48
N PRO A 140 4.13 23.33 4.66
CA PRO A 140 4.64 22.53 3.54
C PRO A 140 5.08 21.14 4.00
N ALA A 141 4.68 20.11 3.27
CA ALA A 141 4.97 18.72 3.63
C ALA A 141 6.46 18.46 3.78
N GLY A 142 7.30 19.06 2.93
CA GLY A 142 8.75 18.95 3.02
C GLY A 142 9.40 19.52 4.27
N LYS A 143 8.64 20.27 5.10
CA LYS A 143 9.10 20.81 6.40
C LYS A 143 8.60 20.00 7.61
N LEU A 144 7.97 18.85 7.37
CA LEU A 144 7.61 17.92 8.43
C LEU A 144 8.84 17.08 8.82
N SER A 145 8.89 16.63 10.08
CA SER A 145 9.88 15.65 10.50
C SER A 145 9.54 14.24 9.96
N GLY A 146 10.54 13.37 9.90
CA GLY A 146 10.35 12.02 9.37
C GLY A 146 9.36 11.12 10.12
N GLY A 147 8.97 11.50 11.33
CA GLY A 147 7.96 10.78 12.12
C GLY A 147 6.56 11.40 12.02
N MET A 148 6.41 12.50 11.29
CA MET A 148 5.13 13.19 11.02
C MET A 148 4.63 12.86 9.63
#